data_201e44b0bd434fc35a1db30f0cdf87b6
#
_entry.id   201e44b0bd434fc35a1db30f0cdf87b6
#
_cell.length_a   1.000
_cell.length_b   1.000
_cell.length_c   1.000
_cell.angle_alpha   90.00
_cell.angle_beta   90.00
_cell.angle_gamma   90.00
#
_symmetry.space_group_name_H-M   'P 1'
#
loop_
_entity.id
_entity.type
_entity.pdbx_description
1 polymer ?
#
loop_
_entity_poly.entity_id
_entity_poly.type
_entity_poly.pdbx_seq_one_letter_code
_entity_poly.pdbx_strand_id
1 'polypeptide(L)'
;LLFGKSRIGAVMEQHYQNLIDETAEYLEGSELTRKRLNEDDRSMRIQSDYIWQYSRYPVHENTTAEYFQVGDDMFPVLVHELEQAKHFIFIEYFIINDGVMWQTILNILEKKAKEGVDVRLIYDGFGCLTTLPYKYDQEMRRRGIKCEVFNRFRPILNIIQNNRDHRKICVIDGWTGFTGGINLADEYINQRKRFGHWKDTAVMLKGEGVWNMTAMFLYMWGIVTRTDTSLDFGNYVPHRWHPNDFPGSGYVQPFCDSPLDDEIVGENVYLNIINRARNYVYICTPYLIIDNEMMTALCLAAKSGVDVRIMTPGIPDKKMVFLLTQSY
;
A
#
# COMPACT_ATOMS: atom_id res chain seq x y z
N LEU A 1 -21.65 -19.68 -7.37
CA LEU A 1 -20.69 -20.51 -8.12
C LEU A 1 -20.77 -20.39 -9.65
N LEU A 2 -21.55 -19.46 -10.19
CA LEU A 2 -21.59 -19.18 -11.64
C LEU A 2 -20.51 -18.17 -12.10
N PHE A 3 -19.74 -17.62 -11.18
CA PHE A 3 -18.68 -16.66 -11.49
C PHE A 3 -17.38 -17.18 -10.88
N GLY A 4 -16.66 -17.97 -11.70
CA GLY A 4 -15.29 -18.36 -11.37
C GLY A 4 -14.41 -17.13 -11.10
N LYS A 5 -13.25 -17.33 -10.41
CA LYS A 5 -12.23 -16.28 -10.18
C LYS A 5 -12.13 -15.41 -11.44
N SER A 6 -12.33 -14.10 -11.31
CA SER A 6 -12.18 -13.17 -12.44
C SER A 6 -10.68 -13.06 -12.73
N ARG A 7 -10.17 -13.89 -13.61
CA ARG A 7 -8.79 -13.77 -14.07
C ARG A 7 -8.64 -12.42 -14.78
N ILE A 8 -7.87 -11.55 -14.20
CA ILE A 8 -7.21 -10.47 -14.93
C ILE A 8 -6.52 -11.17 -16.09
N GLY A 9 -6.78 -10.77 -17.33
CA GLY A 9 -6.48 -11.61 -18.49
C GLY A 9 -5.08 -12.21 -18.46
N ALA A 10 -4.92 -13.45 -18.88
CA ALA A 10 -3.69 -14.24 -18.82
C ALA A 10 -2.42 -13.50 -19.31
N VAL A 11 -2.60 -12.52 -20.20
CA VAL A 11 -1.51 -11.66 -20.68
C VAL A 11 -0.97 -10.74 -19.59
N MET A 12 -1.82 -10.19 -18.72
CA MET A 12 -1.37 -9.31 -17.63
C MET A 12 -0.72 -10.10 -16.51
N GLU A 13 -1.26 -11.28 -16.21
CA GLU A 13 -0.68 -12.23 -15.28
C GLU A 13 0.73 -12.66 -15.74
N GLN A 14 0.87 -13.06 -17.01
CA GLN A 14 2.16 -13.44 -17.58
C GLN A 14 3.16 -12.26 -17.57
N HIS A 15 2.70 -11.05 -17.89
CA HIS A 15 3.57 -9.87 -17.84
C HIS A 15 4.05 -9.57 -16.41
N TYR A 16 3.17 -9.71 -15.43
CA TYR A 16 3.52 -9.55 -14.02
C TYR A 16 4.54 -10.61 -13.56
N GLN A 17 4.34 -11.87 -13.89
CA GLN A 17 5.28 -12.95 -13.55
C GLN A 17 6.65 -12.72 -14.21
N ASN A 18 6.69 -12.31 -15.47
CA ASN A 18 7.94 -12.00 -16.16
C ASN A 18 8.70 -10.87 -15.44
N LEU A 19 8.01 -9.80 -15.03
CA LEU A 19 8.62 -8.71 -14.27
C LEU A 19 9.20 -9.19 -12.93
N ILE A 20 8.49 -10.05 -12.21
CA ILE A 20 8.98 -10.63 -10.94
C ILE A 20 10.23 -11.46 -11.18
N ASP A 21 10.23 -12.33 -12.21
CA ASP A 21 11.37 -13.21 -12.49
C ASP A 21 12.61 -12.41 -12.93
N GLU A 22 12.43 -11.40 -13.79
CA GLU A 22 13.50 -10.53 -14.28
C GLU A 22 14.10 -9.61 -13.20
N THR A 23 13.34 -9.33 -12.15
CA THR A 23 13.77 -8.42 -11.06
C THR A 23 14.07 -9.18 -9.75
N ALA A 24 14.04 -10.50 -9.76
CA ALA A 24 14.22 -11.34 -8.57
C ALA A 24 15.52 -10.99 -7.80
N GLU A 25 16.61 -10.73 -8.52
CA GLU A 25 17.92 -10.37 -7.93
C GLU A 25 17.86 -9.11 -7.04
N TYR A 26 16.97 -8.16 -7.37
CA TYR A 26 16.80 -6.94 -6.58
C TYR A 26 16.01 -7.15 -5.28
N LEU A 27 15.34 -8.31 -5.13
CA LEU A 27 14.48 -8.66 -3.99
C LEU A 27 14.93 -9.95 -3.28
N GLU A 28 16.17 -10.36 -3.44
CA GLU A 28 16.73 -11.53 -2.71
C GLU A 28 16.76 -11.31 -1.20
N GLY A 29 16.94 -10.07 -0.76
CA GLY A 29 17.08 -9.74 0.64
C GLY A 29 18.43 -10.15 1.23
N SER A 30 18.64 -9.86 2.52
CA SER A 30 19.86 -10.17 3.25
C SER A 30 19.74 -11.46 4.05
N GLU A 31 20.57 -12.46 3.73
CA GLU A 31 20.65 -13.70 4.53
C GLU A 31 21.11 -13.40 5.97
N LEU A 32 21.94 -12.38 6.17
CA LEU A 32 22.36 -11.94 7.49
C LEU A 32 21.19 -11.39 8.30
N THR A 33 20.35 -10.54 7.71
CA THR A 33 19.13 -10.02 8.33
C THR A 33 18.19 -11.16 8.72
N ARG A 34 17.99 -12.13 7.83
CA ARG A 34 17.15 -13.31 8.09
C ARG A 34 17.71 -14.17 9.24
N LYS A 35 19.02 -14.32 9.33
CA LYS A 35 19.69 -15.04 10.43
C LYS A 35 19.50 -14.30 11.76
N ARG A 36 19.70 -12.99 11.81
CA ARG A 36 19.47 -12.17 13.00
C ARG A 36 18.02 -12.24 13.47
N LEU A 37 17.05 -12.09 12.54
CA LEU A 37 15.63 -12.25 12.86
C LEU A 37 15.33 -13.62 13.47
N ASN A 38 15.97 -14.69 12.98
CA ASN A 38 15.81 -16.03 13.56
C ASN A 38 16.41 -16.18 14.96
N GLU A 39 17.50 -15.47 15.24
CA GLU A 39 18.13 -15.43 16.57
C GLU A 39 17.26 -14.64 17.55
N ASP A 40 16.68 -13.53 17.12
CA ASP A 40 15.82 -12.65 17.92
C ASP A 40 14.43 -13.24 18.14
N ASP A 41 13.76 -13.69 17.09
CA ASP A 41 12.44 -14.33 17.13
C ASP A 41 12.22 -15.31 15.98
N ARG A 42 12.45 -16.59 16.26
CA ARG A 42 12.22 -17.67 15.29
C ARG A 42 10.79 -17.68 14.73
N SER A 43 9.82 -17.28 15.52
CA SER A 43 8.42 -17.31 15.11
C SER A 43 8.11 -16.21 14.09
N MET A 44 8.70 -15.02 14.26
CA MET A 44 8.62 -13.94 13.28
C MET A 44 9.40 -14.28 12.02
N ARG A 45 10.53 -14.98 12.15
CA ARG A 45 11.28 -15.50 10.99
C ARG A 45 10.43 -16.40 10.10
N ILE A 46 9.65 -17.33 10.67
CA ILE A 46 8.78 -18.23 9.91
C ILE A 46 7.73 -17.43 9.13
N GLN A 47 7.11 -16.43 9.75
CA GLN A 47 6.16 -15.56 9.04
C GLN A 47 6.84 -14.72 7.95
N SER A 48 8.02 -14.20 8.24
CA SER A 48 8.81 -13.43 7.28
C SER A 48 9.21 -14.25 6.07
N ASP A 49 9.64 -15.50 6.28
CA ASP A 49 9.96 -16.43 5.19
C ASP A 49 8.74 -16.76 4.34
N TYR A 50 7.57 -16.96 4.96
CA TYR A 50 6.32 -17.14 4.24
C TYR A 50 5.99 -15.93 3.34
N ILE A 51 6.06 -14.72 3.88
CA ILE A 51 5.85 -13.49 3.10
C ILE A 51 6.83 -13.43 1.93
N TRP A 52 8.13 -13.61 2.18
CA TRP A 52 9.14 -13.56 1.13
C TRP A 52 8.96 -14.64 0.06
N GLN A 53 8.63 -15.85 0.46
CA GLN A 53 8.45 -16.97 -0.47
C GLN A 53 7.28 -16.74 -1.44
N TYR A 54 6.18 -16.19 -0.96
CA TYR A 54 4.94 -16.07 -1.72
C TYR A 54 4.67 -14.67 -2.29
N SER A 55 5.16 -13.60 -1.66
CA SER A 55 5.01 -12.24 -2.19
C SER A 55 6.31 -11.63 -2.73
N ARG A 56 7.45 -12.33 -2.58
CA ARG A 56 8.78 -11.90 -3.05
C ARG A 56 9.34 -10.63 -2.39
N TYR A 57 8.74 -10.14 -1.32
CA TYR A 57 9.23 -8.97 -0.59
C TYR A 57 10.06 -9.40 0.61
N PRO A 58 11.39 -9.08 0.64
CA PRO A 58 12.26 -9.47 1.73
C PRO A 58 12.05 -8.62 2.99
N VAL A 59 12.54 -9.12 4.13
CA VAL A 59 12.64 -8.38 5.37
C VAL A 59 13.90 -7.49 5.36
N HIS A 60 13.76 -6.30 5.95
CA HIS A 60 14.83 -5.31 6.07
C HIS A 60 15.09 -4.92 7.51
N GLU A 61 16.36 -4.61 7.81
CA GLU A 61 16.81 -3.83 8.96
C GLU A 61 16.97 -2.35 8.56
N ASN A 62 17.74 -1.57 9.31
CA ASN A 62 18.13 -0.20 8.95
C ASN A 62 16.96 0.66 8.48
N THR A 63 15.82 0.53 9.15
CA THR A 63 14.61 1.26 8.81
C THR A 63 13.89 1.69 10.07
N THR A 64 13.52 2.96 10.15
CA THR A 64 12.62 3.46 11.20
C THR A 64 11.19 3.46 10.72
N ALA A 65 10.24 3.30 11.65
CA ALA A 65 8.82 3.40 11.40
C ALA A 65 8.21 4.44 12.35
N GLU A 66 7.46 5.38 11.79
CA GLU A 66 6.67 6.36 12.53
C GLU A 66 5.18 6.14 12.25
N TYR A 67 4.39 6.02 13.32
CA TYR A 67 2.95 5.78 13.23
C TYR A 67 2.18 7.08 13.43
N PHE A 68 1.24 7.37 12.54
CA PHE A 68 0.31 8.49 12.64
C PHE A 68 -1.09 7.98 12.97
N GLN A 69 -1.66 8.48 14.07
CA GLN A 69 -2.98 8.08 14.52
C GLN A 69 -4.11 8.66 13.67
N VAL A 70 -3.85 9.80 13.02
CA VAL A 70 -4.80 10.55 12.19
C VAL A 70 -4.09 11.21 11.02
N GLY A 71 -4.85 11.52 9.97
CA GLY A 71 -4.30 12.18 8.79
C GLY A 71 -3.82 13.62 9.03
N ASP A 72 -4.39 14.28 10.05
CA ASP A 72 -3.97 15.62 10.46
C ASP A 72 -2.49 15.67 10.87
N ASP A 73 -2.02 14.62 11.55
CA ASP A 73 -0.62 14.51 11.98
C ASP A 73 0.30 14.08 10.82
N MET A 74 -0.19 13.19 9.94
CA MET A 74 0.58 12.70 8.81
C MET A 74 0.80 13.75 7.73
N PHE A 75 -0.22 14.58 7.42
CA PHE A 75 -0.20 15.46 6.27
C PHE A 75 0.94 16.50 6.29
N PRO A 76 1.21 17.24 7.37
CA PRO A 76 2.33 18.18 7.41
C PRO A 76 3.68 17.49 7.23
N VAL A 77 3.84 16.27 7.74
CA VAL A 77 5.07 15.48 7.57
C VAL A 77 5.21 15.05 6.11
N LEU A 78 4.15 14.56 5.48
CA LEU A 78 4.15 14.20 4.05
C LEU A 78 4.53 15.40 3.16
N VAL A 79 3.96 16.57 3.43
CA VAL A 79 4.30 17.82 2.72
C VAL A 79 5.78 18.14 2.87
N HIS A 80 6.29 18.11 4.09
CA HIS A 80 7.71 18.35 4.36
C HIS A 80 8.62 17.39 3.58
N GLU A 81 8.35 16.09 3.61
CA GLU A 81 9.16 15.09 2.93
C GLU A 81 9.10 15.25 1.40
N LEU A 82 7.93 15.54 0.83
CA LEU A 82 7.78 15.82 -0.61
C LEU A 82 8.61 17.04 -1.05
N GLU A 83 8.69 18.08 -0.23
CA GLU A 83 9.51 19.26 -0.49
C GLU A 83 11.02 18.95 -0.50
N GLN A 84 11.46 17.91 0.21
CA GLN A 84 12.86 17.49 0.26
C GLN A 84 13.29 16.60 -0.92
N ALA A 85 12.36 16.11 -1.72
CA ALA A 85 12.63 15.22 -2.85
C ALA A 85 13.67 15.79 -3.83
N LYS A 86 14.63 14.96 -4.26
CA LYS A 86 15.72 15.35 -5.17
C LYS A 86 15.79 14.51 -6.44
N HIS A 87 15.32 13.26 -6.39
CA HIS A 87 15.53 12.29 -7.45
C HIS A 87 14.21 11.79 -8.04
N PHE A 88 13.32 11.27 -7.19
CA PHE A 88 12.02 10.80 -7.65
C PHE A 88 10.94 10.83 -6.58
N ILE A 89 9.68 10.94 -7.03
CA ILE A 89 8.48 10.82 -6.22
C ILE A 89 7.53 9.86 -6.91
N PHE A 90 7.16 8.77 -6.24
CA PHE A 90 6.18 7.81 -6.72
C PHE A 90 4.94 7.83 -5.83
N ILE A 91 3.77 8.02 -6.44
CA ILE A 91 2.49 8.15 -5.74
C ILE A 91 1.48 7.18 -6.37
N GLU A 92 0.87 6.32 -5.54
CA GLU A 92 -0.15 5.35 -5.93
C GLU A 92 -1.29 5.40 -4.91
N TYR A 93 -2.47 5.89 -5.34
CA TYR A 93 -3.60 6.08 -4.44
C TYR A 93 -4.94 5.64 -5.05
N PHE A 94 -5.80 5.08 -4.19
CA PHE A 94 -7.14 4.67 -4.58
C PHE A 94 -8.07 5.86 -4.82
N ILE A 95 -8.07 6.86 -3.91
CA ILE A 95 -8.88 8.08 -4.03
C ILE A 95 -7.97 9.30 -4.01
N ILE A 96 -8.16 10.15 -5.00
CA ILE A 96 -7.69 11.53 -5.03
C ILE A 96 -8.93 12.42 -5.21
N ASN A 97 -9.09 13.42 -4.37
CA ASN A 97 -10.18 14.37 -4.47
C ASN A 97 -9.64 15.80 -4.40
N ASP A 98 -10.18 16.65 -5.24
CA ASP A 98 -9.81 18.06 -5.24
C ASP A 98 -10.13 18.73 -3.89
N GLY A 99 -9.18 19.48 -3.37
CA GLY A 99 -9.28 20.13 -2.06
C GLY A 99 -7.92 20.61 -1.57
N VAL A 100 -7.87 21.07 -0.33
CA VAL A 100 -6.64 21.63 0.28
C VAL A 100 -5.51 20.63 0.28
N MET A 101 -5.77 19.37 0.69
CA MET A 101 -4.75 18.32 0.75
C MET A 101 -4.14 18.07 -0.62
N TRP A 102 -4.99 17.77 -1.63
CA TRP A 102 -4.49 17.43 -2.95
C TRP A 102 -3.82 18.62 -3.66
N GLN A 103 -4.39 19.81 -3.60
CA GLN A 103 -3.81 20.99 -4.24
C GLN A 103 -2.44 21.36 -3.63
N THR A 104 -2.26 21.20 -2.32
CA THR A 104 -0.96 21.40 -1.67
C THR A 104 0.07 20.41 -2.23
N ILE A 105 -0.27 19.12 -2.25
CA ILE A 105 0.60 18.08 -2.80
C ILE A 105 0.89 18.34 -4.28
N LEU A 106 -0.14 18.59 -5.09
CA LEU A 106 -0.01 18.81 -6.53
C LEU A 106 0.93 19.98 -6.87
N ASN A 107 0.86 21.07 -6.13
CA ASN A 107 1.75 22.23 -6.32
C ASN A 107 3.22 21.84 -6.07
N ILE A 108 3.49 21.00 -5.07
CA ILE A 108 4.83 20.50 -4.82
C ILE A 108 5.28 19.56 -5.94
N LEU A 109 4.43 18.62 -6.35
CA LEU A 109 4.74 17.68 -7.44
C LEU A 109 5.06 18.39 -8.73
N GLU A 110 4.29 19.42 -9.10
CA GLU A 110 4.51 20.23 -10.28
C GLU A 110 5.83 21.01 -10.20
N LYS A 111 6.14 21.59 -9.05
CA LYS A 111 7.41 22.26 -8.79
C LYS A 111 8.58 21.28 -8.94
N LYS A 112 8.50 20.11 -8.30
CA LYS A 112 9.53 19.07 -8.34
C LYS A 112 9.73 18.52 -9.75
N ALA A 113 8.66 18.30 -10.50
CA ALA A 113 8.77 17.90 -11.91
C ALA A 113 9.51 18.95 -12.77
N LYS A 114 9.26 20.24 -12.54
CA LYS A 114 9.99 21.35 -13.21
C LYS A 114 11.47 21.41 -12.79
N GLU A 115 11.80 20.97 -11.58
CA GLU A 115 13.17 20.85 -11.07
C GLU A 115 13.90 19.61 -11.62
N GLY A 116 13.22 18.76 -12.39
CA GLY A 116 13.81 17.56 -13.02
C GLY A 116 13.67 16.28 -12.18
N VAL A 117 12.92 16.31 -11.08
CA VAL A 117 12.58 15.12 -10.28
C VAL A 117 11.64 14.21 -11.10
N ASP A 118 11.89 12.90 -11.10
CA ASP A 118 11.00 11.93 -11.75
C ASP A 118 9.72 11.73 -10.93
N VAL A 119 8.66 12.44 -11.29
CA VAL A 119 7.36 12.37 -10.59
C VAL A 119 6.42 11.45 -11.36
N ARG A 120 6.02 10.34 -10.70
CA ARG A 120 5.07 9.36 -11.26
C ARG A 120 3.85 9.23 -10.34
N LEU A 121 2.66 9.26 -10.96
CA LEU A 121 1.36 9.15 -10.29
C LEU A 121 0.54 8.03 -10.89
N ILE A 122 0.04 7.12 -10.04
CA ILE A 122 -0.99 6.15 -10.38
C ILE A 122 -2.22 6.43 -9.52
N TYR A 123 -3.40 6.42 -10.11
CA TYR A 123 -4.66 6.43 -9.36
C TYR A 123 -5.66 5.43 -9.91
N ASP A 124 -6.56 4.96 -9.04
CA ASP A 124 -7.61 4.01 -9.44
C ASP A 124 -8.73 4.71 -10.23
N GLY A 125 -9.08 4.16 -11.39
CA GLY A 125 -10.05 4.76 -12.30
C GLY A 125 -11.50 4.75 -11.78
N PHE A 126 -11.84 3.90 -10.81
CA PHE A 126 -13.15 3.87 -10.16
C PHE A 126 -13.15 4.69 -8.86
N GLY A 127 -12.10 4.56 -8.05
CA GLY A 127 -11.94 5.35 -6.83
C GLY A 127 -11.97 6.85 -7.08
N CYS A 128 -11.45 7.28 -8.24
CA CYS A 128 -11.42 8.68 -8.65
C CYS A 128 -12.52 9.09 -9.66
N LEU A 129 -13.47 8.19 -9.97
CA LEU A 129 -14.47 8.42 -11.03
C LEU A 129 -15.32 9.70 -10.83
N THR A 130 -15.68 9.99 -9.59
CA THR A 130 -16.52 11.14 -9.23
C THR A 130 -15.77 12.28 -8.56
N THR A 131 -14.48 12.10 -8.32
CA THR A 131 -13.64 13.04 -7.54
C THR A 131 -12.64 13.79 -8.39
N LEU A 132 -12.30 13.27 -9.57
CA LEU A 132 -11.40 13.91 -10.52
C LEU A 132 -12.10 14.20 -11.86
N PRO A 133 -11.67 15.26 -12.59
CA PRO A 133 -12.16 15.55 -13.93
C PRO A 133 -11.86 14.44 -14.95
N TYR A 134 -12.68 14.35 -15.98
CA TYR A 134 -12.42 13.45 -17.10
C TYR A 134 -11.06 13.77 -17.75
N LYS A 135 -10.27 12.73 -18.07
CA LYS A 135 -8.90 12.86 -18.61
C LYS A 135 -7.90 13.60 -17.71
N TYR A 136 -8.06 13.49 -16.41
CA TYR A 136 -7.17 14.12 -15.44
C TYR A 136 -5.70 13.68 -15.59
N ASP A 137 -5.45 12.44 -16.00
CA ASP A 137 -4.12 11.95 -16.34
C ASP A 137 -3.43 12.77 -17.43
N GLN A 138 -4.18 13.25 -18.44
CA GLN A 138 -3.62 14.11 -19.49
C GLN A 138 -3.28 15.50 -18.96
N GLU A 139 -4.04 16.02 -18.01
CA GLU A 139 -3.73 17.26 -17.34
C GLU A 139 -2.45 17.13 -16.52
N MET A 140 -2.28 16.06 -15.75
CA MET A 140 -1.05 15.79 -14.98
C MET A 140 0.19 15.72 -15.91
N ARG A 141 0.07 15.04 -17.03
CA ARG A 141 1.17 14.98 -18.01
C ARG A 141 1.53 16.36 -18.58
N ARG A 142 0.54 17.24 -18.80
CA ARG A 142 0.81 18.64 -19.23
C ARG A 142 1.52 19.47 -18.17
N ARG A 143 1.36 19.11 -16.88
CA ARG A 143 2.10 19.71 -15.75
C ARG A 143 3.48 19.09 -15.51
N GLY A 144 3.92 18.13 -16.38
CA GLY A 144 5.20 17.45 -16.26
C GLY A 144 5.22 16.22 -15.36
N ILE A 145 4.06 15.81 -14.84
CA ILE A 145 3.90 14.63 -13.99
C ILE A 145 3.56 13.43 -14.87
N LYS A 146 4.36 12.36 -14.84
CA LYS A 146 4.01 11.10 -15.50
C LYS A 146 2.81 10.49 -14.76
N CYS A 147 1.70 10.29 -15.43
CA CYS A 147 0.45 9.89 -14.77
C CYS A 147 -0.25 8.77 -15.53
N GLU A 148 -0.63 7.71 -14.80
CA GLU A 148 -1.37 6.58 -15.33
C GLU A 148 -2.62 6.28 -14.48
N VAL A 149 -3.60 5.61 -15.10
CA VAL A 149 -4.87 5.26 -14.46
C VAL A 149 -5.00 3.75 -14.39
N PHE A 150 -5.02 3.22 -13.18
CA PHE A 150 -5.29 1.80 -13.00
C PHE A 150 -6.74 1.47 -13.32
N ASN A 151 -6.94 0.46 -14.15
CA ASN A 151 -8.24 -0.10 -14.53
C ASN A 151 -9.31 0.98 -14.79
N ARG A 152 -9.05 1.83 -15.79
CA ARG A 152 -9.94 2.94 -16.18
C ARG A 152 -11.39 2.46 -16.32
N PHE A 153 -12.31 3.11 -15.64
CA PHE A 153 -13.72 2.73 -15.67
C PHE A 153 -14.27 2.81 -17.11
N ARG A 154 -14.90 1.73 -17.52
CA ARG A 154 -15.68 1.64 -18.77
C ARG A 154 -17.08 1.13 -18.41
N PRO A 155 -18.16 1.74 -18.89
CA PRO A 155 -19.54 1.34 -18.57
C PRO A 155 -19.93 0.05 -19.31
N ILE A 156 -19.18 -1.04 -19.08
CA ILE A 156 -19.41 -2.38 -19.63
C ILE A 156 -19.50 -3.33 -18.45
N LEU A 157 -20.50 -4.22 -18.45
CA LEU A 157 -20.60 -5.30 -17.48
C LEU A 157 -19.44 -6.29 -17.68
N ASN A 158 -18.28 -6.00 -17.08
CA ASN A 158 -17.11 -6.86 -17.12
C ASN A 158 -16.60 -7.09 -15.69
N ILE A 159 -16.49 -8.36 -15.32
CA ILE A 159 -16.03 -8.80 -13.99
C ILE A 159 -14.60 -8.29 -13.70
N ILE A 160 -13.77 -8.11 -14.72
CA ILE A 160 -12.40 -7.54 -14.59
C ILE A 160 -12.43 -6.14 -13.97
N GLN A 161 -13.51 -5.39 -14.09
CA GLN A 161 -13.65 -4.06 -13.48
C GLN A 161 -13.78 -4.09 -11.94
N ASN A 162 -13.96 -5.26 -11.33
CA ASN A 162 -14.01 -5.40 -9.87
C ASN A 162 -12.61 -5.37 -9.24
N ASN A 163 -11.56 -5.62 -10.01
CA ASN A 163 -10.19 -5.49 -9.51
C ASN A 163 -9.85 -4.00 -9.38
N ARG A 164 -9.54 -3.59 -8.16
CA ARG A 164 -9.23 -2.20 -7.79
C ARG A 164 -7.87 -2.12 -7.13
N ASP A 165 -7.18 -1.04 -7.43
CA ASP A 165 -5.94 -0.71 -6.73
C ASP A 165 -6.29 0.08 -5.47
N HIS A 166 -6.34 -0.62 -4.32
CA HIS A 166 -6.70 0.01 -3.05
C HIS A 166 -5.46 0.45 -2.24
N ARG A 167 -4.26 0.37 -2.82
CA ARG A 167 -3.02 0.77 -2.16
C ARG A 167 -2.96 2.28 -1.96
N LYS A 168 -2.22 2.71 -0.96
CA LYS A 168 -1.84 4.09 -0.69
C LYS A 168 -0.35 4.06 -0.45
N ILE A 169 0.40 4.43 -1.46
CA ILE A 169 1.86 4.41 -1.44
C ILE A 169 2.36 5.78 -1.88
N CYS A 170 3.24 6.37 -1.09
CA CYS A 170 4.06 7.49 -1.51
C CYS A 170 5.51 7.16 -1.20
N VAL A 171 6.36 7.11 -2.22
CA VAL A 171 7.80 6.89 -2.08
C VAL A 171 8.54 8.13 -2.54
N ILE A 172 9.51 8.56 -1.75
CA ILE A 172 10.34 9.74 -2.00
C ILE A 172 11.82 9.31 -1.96
N ASP A 173 12.50 9.45 -3.07
CA ASP A 173 13.92 9.13 -3.27
C ASP A 173 14.32 7.70 -2.85
N GLY A 174 13.35 6.76 -2.79
CA GLY A 174 13.55 5.36 -2.37
C GLY A 174 13.92 5.17 -0.90
N TRP A 175 13.83 6.23 -0.09
CA TRP A 175 14.26 6.24 1.29
C TRP A 175 13.18 6.62 2.29
N THR A 176 12.23 7.45 1.91
CA THR A 176 11.05 7.78 2.69
C THR A 176 9.83 7.17 2.01
N GLY A 177 9.02 6.41 2.74
CA GLY A 177 7.81 5.78 2.24
C GLY A 177 6.64 5.97 3.17
N PHE A 178 5.47 6.34 2.65
CA PHE A 178 4.21 6.43 3.39
C PHE A 178 3.23 5.39 2.89
N THR A 179 2.55 4.72 3.82
CA THR A 179 1.43 3.82 3.53
C THR A 179 0.41 3.86 4.65
N GLY A 180 -0.79 3.31 4.41
CA GLY A 180 -1.86 3.25 5.40
C GLY A 180 -3.25 3.27 4.78
N GLY A 181 -4.25 3.74 5.54
CA GLY A 181 -5.63 3.86 5.09
C GLY A 181 -5.98 5.22 4.48
N ILE A 182 -5.17 6.26 4.75
CA ILE A 182 -5.42 7.66 4.38
C ILE A 182 -5.33 7.84 2.86
N ASN A 183 -6.41 8.32 2.23
CA ASN A 183 -6.42 8.75 0.83
C ASN A 183 -6.12 10.25 0.71
N LEU A 184 -5.91 10.74 -0.52
CA LEU A 184 -5.61 12.16 -0.77
C LEU A 184 -6.90 12.96 -0.94
N ALA A 185 -7.58 13.22 0.18
CA ALA A 185 -8.82 13.99 0.22
C ALA A 185 -9.00 14.66 1.58
N ASP A 186 -9.66 15.81 1.59
CA ASP A 186 -9.79 16.71 2.75
C ASP A 186 -10.50 16.09 3.95
N GLU A 187 -11.39 15.10 3.75
CA GLU A 187 -12.00 14.38 4.85
C GLU A 187 -10.99 13.58 5.68
N TYR A 188 -9.91 13.07 5.08
CA TYR A 188 -8.89 12.31 5.79
C TYR A 188 -7.97 13.16 6.66
N ILE A 189 -7.92 14.48 6.41
CA ILE A 189 -7.19 15.46 7.23
C ILE A 189 -8.14 16.38 8.00
N ASN A 190 -9.40 15.99 8.14
CA ASN A 190 -10.45 16.69 8.87
C ASN A 190 -10.68 18.16 8.46
N GLN A 191 -10.23 18.58 7.27
CA GLN A 191 -10.54 19.88 6.68
C GLN A 191 -11.95 19.91 6.07
N ARG A 192 -12.53 18.73 5.84
CA ARG A 192 -13.91 18.56 5.39
C ARG A 192 -14.65 17.58 6.29
N LYS A 193 -15.67 18.06 7.02
CA LYS A 193 -16.52 17.19 7.84
C LYS A 193 -17.52 16.44 6.96
N ARG A 194 -17.37 15.14 6.81
CA ARG A 194 -18.28 14.28 6.03
C ARG A 194 -19.16 13.40 6.91
N PHE A 195 -18.57 12.67 7.87
CA PHE A 195 -19.26 11.72 8.77
C PHE A 195 -18.89 11.93 10.25
N GLY A 196 -18.33 13.09 10.60
CA GLY A 196 -17.74 13.37 11.90
C GLY A 196 -16.23 13.57 11.79
N HIS A 197 -15.50 13.36 12.89
CA HIS A 197 -14.04 13.33 12.88
C HIS A 197 -13.59 12.05 12.21
N TRP A 198 -12.81 12.18 11.13
CA TRP A 198 -12.29 11.04 10.39
C TRP A 198 -11.03 10.54 11.07
N LYS A 199 -11.05 9.28 11.50
CA LYS A 199 -9.88 8.61 12.05
C LYS A 199 -9.43 7.53 11.09
N ASP A 200 -8.31 7.77 10.46
CA ASP A 200 -7.58 6.81 9.64
C ASP A 200 -6.09 6.93 9.93
N THR A 201 -5.33 5.90 9.69
CA THR A 201 -3.96 5.79 10.16
C THR A 201 -2.97 5.68 9.01
N ALA A 202 -1.74 6.09 9.26
CA ALA A 202 -0.63 5.89 8.35
C ALA A 202 0.65 5.49 9.08
N VAL A 203 1.59 4.96 8.31
CA VAL A 203 2.96 4.70 8.75
C VAL A 203 3.91 5.35 7.75
N MET A 204 4.91 6.06 8.26
CA MET A 204 6.07 6.49 7.50
C MET A 204 7.23 5.56 7.81
N LEU A 205 7.89 5.06 6.79
CA LEU A 205 9.15 4.34 6.87
C LEU A 205 10.28 5.23 6.37
N LYS A 206 11.44 5.16 7.03
CA LYS A 206 12.68 5.74 6.52
C LYS A 206 13.79 4.71 6.57
N GLY A 207 14.36 4.35 5.44
CA GLY A 207 15.45 3.39 5.33
C GLY A 207 15.22 2.32 4.27
N GLU A 208 15.95 1.22 4.40
CA GLU A 208 16.04 0.15 3.39
C GLU A 208 14.71 -0.53 3.10
N GLY A 209 13.81 -0.64 4.08
CA GLY A 209 12.48 -1.26 3.89
C GLY A 209 11.58 -0.52 2.90
N VAL A 210 11.87 0.74 2.58
CA VAL A 210 11.14 1.49 1.54
C VAL A 210 11.38 0.90 0.14
N TRP A 211 12.43 0.09 -0.02
CA TRP A 211 12.69 -0.61 -1.27
C TRP A 211 11.52 -1.50 -1.71
N ASN A 212 10.92 -2.24 -0.78
CA ASN A 212 9.75 -3.06 -1.11
C ASN A 212 8.60 -2.20 -1.67
N MET A 213 8.36 -1.02 -1.08
CA MET A 213 7.32 -0.10 -1.55
C MET A 213 7.65 0.48 -2.93
N THR A 214 8.93 0.76 -3.17
CA THR A 214 9.43 1.21 -4.49
C THR A 214 9.19 0.13 -5.55
N ALA A 215 9.53 -1.13 -5.24
CA ALA A 215 9.31 -2.26 -6.13
C ALA A 215 7.81 -2.49 -6.41
N MET A 216 6.94 -2.40 -5.39
CA MET A 216 5.48 -2.47 -5.57
C MET A 216 4.98 -1.46 -6.59
N PHE A 217 5.43 -0.22 -6.45
CA PHE A 217 5.08 0.84 -7.39
C PHE A 217 5.60 0.56 -8.81
N LEU A 218 6.86 0.13 -8.96
CA LEU A 218 7.46 -0.17 -10.25
C LEU A 218 6.76 -1.33 -10.97
N TYR A 219 6.36 -2.39 -10.25
CA TYR A 219 5.54 -3.46 -10.80
C TYR A 219 4.20 -2.93 -11.31
N MET A 220 3.50 -2.13 -10.50
CA MET A 220 2.23 -1.55 -10.92
C MET A 220 2.41 -0.59 -12.11
N TRP A 221 3.49 0.19 -12.10
CA TRP A 221 3.82 1.07 -13.24
C TRP A 221 3.99 0.29 -14.53
N GLY A 222 4.76 -0.81 -14.51
CA GLY A 222 4.94 -1.71 -15.65
C GLY A 222 3.61 -2.29 -16.15
N ILE A 223 2.74 -2.72 -15.22
CA ILE A 223 1.41 -3.26 -15.55
C ILE A 223 0.53 -2.22 -16.25
N VAL A 224 0.42 -1.01 -15.71
CA VAL A 224 -0.50 0.01 -16.25
C VAL A 224 0.02 0.64 -17.56
N THR A 225 1.33 0.78 -17.70
CA THR A 225 1.96 1.27 -18.93
C THR A 225 2.13 0.20 -19.98
N ARG A 226 2.10 -1.07 -19.59
CA ARG A 226 2.43 -2.24 -20.43
C ARG A 226 3.85 -2.16 -20.97
N THR A 227 4.76 -1.65 -20.17
CA THR A 227 6.18 -1.56 -20.48
C THR A 227 6.98 -2.47 -19.59
N ASP A 228 8.11 -2.92 -20.09
CA ASP A 228 9.10 -3.60 -19.26
C ASP A 228 9.79 -2.56 -18.37
N THR A 229 9.58 -2.68 -17.06
CA THR A 229 10.20 -1.83 -16.04
C THR A 229 11.37 -2.52 -15.35
N SER A 230 11.73 -3.76 -15.72
CA SER A 230 12.84 -4.51 -15.12
C SER A 230 14.16 -3.74 -15.21
N LEU A 231 14.41 -3.11 -16.36
CA LEU A 231 15.59 -2.28 -16.59
C LEU A 231 15.64 -1.02 -15.73
N ASP A 232 14.51 -0.56 -15.23
CA ASP A 232 14.42 0.62 -14.36
C ASP A 232 14.82 0.35 -12.92
N PHE A 233 14.66 -0.90 -12.42
CA PHE A 233 14.87 -1.24 -11.01
C PHE A 233 16.23 -0.78 -10.48
N GLY A 234 17.32 -1.02 -11.21
CA GLY A 234 18.66 -0.60 -10.84
C GLY A 234 18.83 0.92 -10.67
N ASN A 235 17.91 1.72 -11.22
CA ASN A 235 17.95 3.19 -11.08
C ASN A 235 17.35 3.66 -9.74
N TYR A 236 16.56 2.82 -9.05
CA TYR A 236 15.81 3.19 -7.86
C TYR A 236 16.22 2.43 -6.60
N VAL A 237 17.27 1.59 -6.67
CA VAL A 237 17.80 0.88 -5.49
C VAL A 237 18.23 1.88 -4.40
N PRO A 238 17.99 1.59 -3.11
CA PRO A 238 18.19 2.55 -2.03
C PRO A 238 19.59 3.17 -1.99
N HIS A 239 20.63 2.34 -2.06
CA HIS A 239 22.02 2.77 -1.92
C HIS A 239 22.55 3.60 -3.10
N ARG A 240 21.80 3.70 -4.19
CA ARG A 240 22.16 4.60 -5.30
C ARG A 240 22.14 6.07 -4.88
N TRP A 241 21.14 6.43 -4.06
CA TRP A 241 20.89 7.82 -3.67
C TRP A 241 21.24 8.09 -2.19
N HIS A 242 21.31 7.04 -1.38
CA HIS A 242 21.59 7.10 0.05
C HIS A 242 22.71 6.11 0.39
N PRO A 243 23.98 6.51 0.18
CA PRO A 243 25.11 5.61 0.33
C PRO A 243 25.44 5.27 1.80
N ASN A 244 24.89 6.01 2.75
CA ASN A 244 25.12 5.78 4.19
C ASN A 244 24.00 4.94 4.77
N ASP A 245 24.35 4.07 5.73
CA ASP A 245 23.38 3.29 6.49
C ASP A 245 22.43 4.19 7.28
N PHE A 246 21.18 3.75 7.41
CA PHE A 246 20.19 4.44 8.20
C PHE A 246 20.14 3.82 9.62
N PRO A 247 20.16 4.63 10.69
CA PRO A 247 20.13 4.12 12.05
C PRO A 247 18.69 3.69 12.43
N GLY A 248 18.26 2.54 11.97
CA GLY A 248 17.02 1.90 12.36
C GLY A 248 17.26 0.75 13.32
N SER A 249 16.23 0.37 14.08
CA SER A 249 16.24 -0.82 14.94
C SER A 249 15.04 -1.70 14.65
N GLY A 250 15.22 -3.02 14.79
CA GLY A 250 14.18 -4.00 14.50
C GLY A 250 14.07 -4.31 13.01
N TYR A 251 12.91 -4.86 12.62
CA TYR A 251 12.68 -5.43 11.30
C TYR A 251 11.42 -4.88 10.69
N VAL A 252 11.46 -4.58 9.40
CA VAL A 252 10.28 -4.19 8.61
C VAL A 252 10.20 -5.01 7.34
N GLN A 253 8.99 -5.36 6.94
CA GLN A 253 8.74 -6.12 5.73
C GLN A 253 7.45 -5.64 5.06
N PRO A 254 7.48 -4.51 4.33
CA PRO A 254 6.35 -4.11 3.50
C PRO A 254 6.07 -5.17 2.45
N PHE A 255 4.82 -5.54 2.29
CA PHE A 255 4.36 -6.47 1.27
C PHE A 255 2.99 -6.05 0.75
N CYS A 256 2.56 -6.59 -0.37
CA CYS A 256 1.21 -6.40 -0.87
C CYS A 256 0.64 -7.72 -1.41
N ASP A 257 -0.68 -7.83 -1.38
CA ASP A 257 -1.40 -8.84 -2.14
C ASP A 257 -1.56 -8.42 -3.60
N SER A 258 -1.63 -9.41 -4.48
CA SER A 258 -1.91 -9.21 -5.88
C SER A 258 -3.01 -10.18 -6.32
N PRO A 259 -3.99 -9.74 -7.13
CA PRO A 259 -4.93 -10.67 -7.76
C PRO A 259 -4.30 -11.45 -8.93
N LEU A 260 -3.01 -11.24 -9.18
CA LEU A 260 -2.23 -11.84 -10.27
C LEU A 260 -1.43 -13.07 -9.82
N ASP A 261 -1.51 -13.42 -8.53
CA ASP A 261 -1.02 -14.66 -7.96
C ASP A 261 -2.16 -15.47 -7.32
N ASP A 262 -1.89 -16.68 -6.91
CA ASP A 262 -2.89 -17.59 -6.34
C ASP A 262 -2.84 -17.65 -4.80
N GLU A 263 -1.94 -16.86 -4.15
CA GLU A 263 -1.77 -16.88 -2.70
C GLU A 263 -2.42 -15.68 -2.02
N ILE A 264 -3.13 -15.92 -0.93
CA ILE A 264 -3.79 -14.89 -0.09
C ILE A 264 -2.90 -14.46 1.06
N VAL A 265 -1.75 -13.86 0.74
CA VAL A 265 -0.69 -13.56 1.71
C VAL A 265 -1.18 -12.70 2.86
N GLY A 266 -1.96 -11.64 2.58
CA GLY A 266 -2.46 -10.72 3.60
C GLY A 266 -3.38 -11.40 4.60
N GLU A 267 -4.32 -12.21 4.15
CA GLU A 267 -5.22 -12.96 5.02
C GLU A 267 -4.44 -13.96 5.90
N ASN A 268 -3.52 -14.72 5.31
CA ASN A 268 -2.70 -15.68 6.04
C ASN A 268 -1.80 -15.01 7.09
N VAL A 269 -1.29 -13.80 6.83
CA VAL A 269 -0.54 -13.01 7.80
C VAL A 269 -1.45 -12.59 8.97
N TYR A 270 -2.67 -12.10 8.71
CA TYR A 270 -3.63 -11.78 9.76
C TYR A 270 -4.00 -13.01 10.61
N LEU A 271 -4.30 -14.15 9.99
CA LEU A 271 -4.58 -15.40 10.68
C LEU A 271 -3.40 -15.83 11.56
N ASN A 272 -2.17 -15.69 11.06
CA ASN A 272 -0.98 -16.03 11.81
C ASN A 272 -0.79 -15.11 13.04
N ILE A 273 -1.03 -13.80 12.90
CA ILE A 273 -0.98 -12.84 14.02
C ILE A 273 -2.02 -13.20 15.08
N ILE A 274 -3.27 -13.46 14.68
CA ILE A 274 -4.37 -13.79 15.60
C ILE A 274 -4.09 -15.11 16.33
N ASN A 275 -3.65 -16.14 15.62
CA ASN A 275 -3.36 -17.46 16.19
C ASN A 275 -2.16 -17.46 17.16
N ARG A 276 -1.27 -16.47 17.06
CA ARG A 276 -0.11 -16.30 17.94
C ARG A 276 -0.35 -15.34 19.10
N ALA A 277 -1.44 -14.61 19.08
CA ALA A 277 -1.76 -13.66 20.13
C ALA A 277 -1.88 -14.37 21.48
N ARG A 278 -1.25 -13.79 22.52
CA ARG A 278 -1.25 -14.35 23.88
C ARG A 278 -2.01 -13.48 24.86
N ASN A 279 -1.98 -12.17 24.67
CA ASN A 279 -2.55 -11.21 25.61
C ASN A 279 -3.78 -10.53 25.04
N TYR A 280 -3.69 -9.92 23.85
CA TYR A 280 -4.81 -9.21 23.23
C TYR A 280 -4.73 -9.18 21.70
N VAL A 281 -5.90 -9.01 21.07
CA VAL A 281 -6.07 -8.69 19.65
C VAL A 281 -7.06 -7.54 19.57
N TYR A 282 -6.60 -6.37 19.13
CA TYR A 282 -7.44 -5.19 18.95
C TYR A 282 -7.51 -4.82 17.46
N ILE A 283 -8.73 -4.79 16.93
CA ILE A 283 -8.98 -4.54 15.52
C ILE A 283 -9.87 -3.31 15.38
N CYS A 284 -9.42 -2.32 14.62
CA CYS A 284 -10.24 -1.22 14.15
C CYS A 284 -10.47 -1.38 12.66
N THR A 285 -11.71 -1.53 12.23
CA THR A 285 -12.06 -1.70 10.82
C THR A 285 -13.34 -0.96 10.46
N PRO A 286 -13.40 -0.28 9.30
CA PRO A 286 -14.65 0.34 8.84
C PRO A 286 -15.68 -0.71 8.39
N TYR A 287 -15.23 -1.89 7.99
CA TYR A 287 -16.07 -2.97 7.48
C TYR A 287 -15.61 -4.31 8.03
N LEU A 288 -16.40 -4.89 8.95
CA LEU A 288 -16.16 -6.25 9.40
C LEU A 288 -16.85 -7.21 8.42
N ILE A 289 -16.16 -7.61 7.39
CA ILE A 289 -16.59 -8.61 6.42
C ILE A 289 -15.47 -9.62 6.34
N ILE A 290 -15.61 -10.68 7.10
CA ILE A 290 -14.60 -11.72 7.31
C ILE A 290 -15.14 -13.07 6.83
N ASP A 291 -14.24 -13.97 6.50
CA ASP A 291 -14.60 -15.34 6.18
C ASP A 291 -14.74 -16.23 7.43
N ASN A 292 -14.94 -17.50 7.19
CA ASN A 292 -15.16 -18.48 8.24
C ASN A 292 -13.88 -18.78 9.02
N GLU A 293 -12.74 -18.74 8.36
CA GLU A 293 -11.42 -18.98 8.92
C GLU A 293 -11.04 -17.87 9.90
N MET A 294 -11.21 -16.62 9.50
CA MET A 294 -10.97 -15.45 10.35
C MET A 294 -11.92 -15.41 11.57
N MET A 295 -13.22 -15.70 11.34
CA MET A 295 -14.20 -15.80 12.42
C MET A 295 -13.81 -16.87 13.45
N THR A 296 -13.40 -18.04 12.95
CA THR A 296 -12.97 -19.16 13.81
C THR A 296 -11.73 -18.80 14.62
N ALA A 297 -10.73 -18.16 14.00
CA ALA A 297 -9.51 -17.74 14.67
C ALA A 297 -9.78 -16.71 15.77
N LEU A 298 -10.59 -15.70 15.52
CA LEU A 298 -10.97 -14.68 16.52
C LEU A 298 -11.76 -15.29 17.68
N CYS A 299 -12.75 -16.15 17.39
CA CYS A 299 -13.52 -16.84 18.42
C CYS A 299 -12.65 -17.78 19.25
N LEU A 300 -11.71 -18.49 18.64
CA LEU A 300 -10.78 -19.36 19.34
C LEU A 300 -9.85 -18.57 20.26
N ALA A 301 -9.27 -17.48 19.76
CA ALA A 301 -8.42 -16.60 20.57
C ALA A 301 -9.17 -16.10 21.81
N ALA A 302 -10.39 -15.57 21.64
CA ALA A 302 -11.22 -15.09 22.75
C ALA A 302 -11.56 -16.21 23.76
N LYS A 303 -11.96 -17.40 23.29
CA LYS A 303 -12.25 -18.56 24.14
C LYS A 303 -11.01 -19.11 24.87
N SER A 304 -9.83 -18.85 24.34
CA SER A 304 -8.54 -19.21 24.93
C SER A 304 -8.03 -18.19 25.95
N GLY A 305 -8.80 -17.10 26.20
CA GLY A 305 -8.46 -16.08 27.20
C GLY A 305 -7.71 -14.86 26.66
N VAL A 306 -7.56 -14.74 25.36
CA VAL A 306 -7.01 -13.52 24.73
C VAL A 306 -8.08 -12.42 24.77
N ASP A 307 -7.72 -11.19 25.16
CA ASP A 307 -8.63 -10.02 25.11
C ASP A 307 -8.84 -9.58 23.65
N VAL A 308 -9.92 -10.01 23.03
CA VAL A 308 -10.26 -9.68 21.64
C VAL A 308 -11.26 -8.53 21.61
N ARG A 309 -10.87 -7.41 21.00
CA ARG A 309 -11.73 -6.22 20.83
C ARG A 309 -11.80 -5.79 19.38
N ILE A 310 -13.01 -5.60 18.87
CA ILE A 310 -13.26 -5.14 17.52
C ILE A 310 -14.02 -3.82 17.59
N MET A 311 -13.51 -2.81 16.93
CA MET A 311 -14.10 -1.49 16.86
C MET A 311 -14.56 -1.21 15.44
N THR A 312 -15.84 -0.92 15.26
CA THR A 312 -16.46 -0.52 13.99
C THR A 312 -17.02 0.90 14.09
N PRO A 313 -17.22 1.62 12.96
CA PRO A 313 -17.72 3.00 13.01
C PRO A 313 -19.11 3.12 13.63
N GLY A 314 -19.31 4.11 14.49
CA GLY A 314 -20.65 4.46 14.99
C GLY A 314 -21.51 5.16 13.93
N ILE A 315 -20.89 5.85 12.96
CA ILE A 315 -21.55 6.48 11.81
C ILE A 315 -21.02 5.83 10.54
N PRO A 316 -21.81 4.97 9.86
CA PRO A 316 -21.35 4.27 8.67
C PRO A 316 -21.30 5.20 7.45
N ASP A 317 -20.22 5.10 6.68
CA ASP A 317 -20.09 5.77 5.38
C ASP A 317 -20.89 5.05 4.27
N LYS A 318 -21.05 3.71 4.38
CA LYS A 318 -21.77 2.84 3.46
C LYS A 318 -22.81 1.98 4.18
N LYS A 319 -24.05 2.42 4.21
CA LYS A 319 -25.13 1.75 4.97
C LYS A 319 -25.29 0.26 4.65
N MET A 320 -25.24 -0.13 3.37
CA MET A 320 -25.39 -1.54 2.97
C MET A 320 -24.24 -2.41 3.46
N VAL A 321 -23.02 -1.90 3.42
CA VAL A 321 -21.83 -2.62 3.92
C VAL A 321 -21.87 -2.72 5.46
N PHE A 322 -22.38 -1.68 6.12
CA PHE A 322 -22.55 -1.70 7.58
C PHE A 322 -23.57 -2.75 8.05
N LEU A 323 -24.64 -2.98 7.28
CA LEU A 323 -25.60 -4.06 7.58
C LEU A 323 -24.92 -5.44 7.50
N LEU A 324 -24.00 -5.65 6.57
CA LEU A 324 -23.18 -6.87 6.53
C LEU A 324 -22.26 -6.97 7.76
N THR A 325 -21.60 -5.88 8.14
CA THR A 325 -20.78 -5.83 9.37
C THR A 325 -21.58 -6.22 10.63
N GLN A 326 -22.87 -5.86 10.70
CA GLN A 326 -23.75 -6.20 11.83
C GLN A 326 -24.20 -7.67 11.84
N SER A 327 -24.00 -8.41 10.77
CA SER A 327 -24.39 -9.83 10.67
C SER A 327 -23.32 -10.77 11.24
N TYR A 328 -22.15 -10.27 11.53
CA TYR A 328 -21.06 -10.97 12.21
C TYR A 328 -21.06 -10.67 13.72
#